data_5a3fd0b7a16f6cfaab573530d2cca252
#
_entry.id   5a3fd0b7a16f6cfaab573530d2cca252
#
_cell.length_a   1.000
_cell.length_b   1.000
_cell.length_c   1.000
_cell.angle_alpha   90.00
_cell.angle_beta   90.00
_cell.angle_gamma   90.00
#
_symmetry.space_group_name_H-M   'P 1'
#
loop_
_entity.id
_entity.type
_entity.pdbx_description
1 polymer ?
#
loop_
_entity_poly.entity_id
_entity_poly.type
_entity_poly.pdbx_seq_one_letter_code
_entity_poly.pdbx_strand_id
1 'polypeptide(L)'
;MNLAKSLLLGCGVLRREVLQLIEKNGWPLDTLFLDSVLHCELAKLAHSLQSALAAHRDRDVIVFYGCCHPLMESMLEEAGTFRTDGQNCLDMLLGHEVFLTETESGAFFLLEEWARRWPRVVSSSFGTNRIEVIREIFQGDRQYILGIRTPCSGDFEAEAEAVARMVDLPLRWKDVGLDRLEAVLQAAVTQRMRRLPCLT
;
A
#
# COMPACT_ATOMS: atom_id res chain seq x y z
N MET A 1 28.52 3.56 18.83
CA MET A 1 27.55 2.47 18.93
C MET A 1 26.58 2.61 17.76
N ASN A 2 26.54 1.63 16.87
CA ASN A 2 25.63 1.66 15.73
C ASN A 2 24.24 1.27 16.29
N LEU A 3 23.36 2.26 16.51
CA LEU A 3 21.98 1.97 16.86
C LEU A 3 21.39 1.14 15.72
N ALA A 4 20.94 -0.06 16.03
CA ALA A 4 20.29 -0.91 15.04
C ALA A 4 19.14 -0.12 14.41
N LYS A 5 19.12 -0.02 13.07
CA LYS A 5 18.07 0.69 12.35
C LYS A 5 16.73 0.01 12.61
N SER A 6 15.68 0.78 12.83
CA SER A 6 14.32 0.26 12.86
C SER A 6 13.96 -0.35 11.50
N LEU A 7 13.09 -1.36 11.49
CA LEU A 7 12.60 -1.98 10.26
C LEU A 7 11.24 -1.41 9.89
N LEU A 8 11.09 -0.93 8.66
CA LEU A 8 9.79 -0.64 8.07
C LEU A 8 9.34 -1.85 7.26
N LEU A 9 8.32 -2.55 7.76
CA LEU A 9 7.70 -3.69 7.11
C LEU A 9 6.41 -3.22 6.41
N GLY A 10 6.34 -3.32 5.09
CA GLY A 10 5.22 -2.71 4.37
C GLY A 10 4.74 -3.44 3.13
N CYS A 11 3.64 -2.93 2.57
CA CYS A 11 3.13 -3.34 1.28
C CYS A 11 4.04 -2.81 0.16
N GLY A 12 4.34 -3.66 -0.82
CA GLY A 12 5.21 -3.30 -1.95
C GLY A 12 4.60 -2.33 -2.97
N VAL A 13 3.31 -2.03 -2.85
CA VAL A 13 2.61 -1.20 -3.85
C VAL A 13 3.16 0.23 -3.95
N LEU A 14 3.62 0.83 -2.84
CA LEU A 14 4.25 2.15 -2.77
C LEU A 14 5.75 2.07 -2.40
N ARG A 15 6.40 0.97 -2.77
CA ARG A 15 7.80 0.74 -2.41
C ARG A 15 8.74 1.85 -2.88
N ARG A 16 8.57 2.35 -4.10
CA ARG A 16 9.44 3.39 -4.68
C ARG A 16 9.29 4.71 -3.93
N GLU A 17 8.05 5.10 -3.68
CA GLU A 17 7.68 6.31 -2.94
C GLU A 17 8.24 6.29 -1.53
N VAL A 18 8.08 5.18 -0.82
CA VAL A 18 8.60 5.00 0.54
C VAL A 18 10.13 5.07 0.56
N LEU A 19 10.81 4.40 -0.37
CA LEU A 19 12.27 4.44 -0.45
C LEU A 19 12.78 5.85 -0.75
N GLN A 20 12.15 6.57 -1.68
CA GLN A 20 12.49 7.96 -1.99
C GLN A 20 12.32 8.86 -0.76
N LEU A 21 11.25 8.69 0.02
CA LEU A 21 11.00 9.49 1.22
C LEU A 21 11.99 9.16 2.34
N ILE A 22 12.36 7.88 2.51
CA ILE A 22 13.40 7.47 3.46
C ILE A 22 14.73 8.13 3.12
N GLU A 23 15.13 8.11 1.86
CA GLU A 23 16.36 8.73 1.39
C GLU A 23 16.33 10.26 1.56
N LYS A 24 15.24 10.91 1.08
CA LYS A 24 15.04 12.38 1.17
C LYS A 24 15.18 12.88 2.61
N ASN A 25 14.60 12.17 3.56
CA ASN A 25 14.52 12.58 4.98
C ASN A 25 15.66 12.03 5.84
N GLY A 26 16.50 11.16 5.29
CA GLY A 26 17.58 10.51 6.04
C GLY A 26 17.09 9.67 7.21
N TRP A 27 15.88 9.08 7.12
CA TRP A 27 15.35 8.25 8.20
C TRP A 27 16.19 6.97 8.38
N PRO A 28 16.58 6.62 9.60
CA PRO A 28 17.41 5.45 9.86
C PRO A 28 16.56 4.16 9.85
N LEU A 29 15.98 3.84 8.70
CA LEU A 29 15.11 2.69 8.49
C LEU A 29 15.74 1.70 7.53
N ASP A 30 15.70 0.42 7.88
CA ASP A 30 15.76 -0.68 6.92
C ASP A 30 14.34 -0.98 6.42
N THR A 31 14.21 -1.59 5.26
CA THR A 31 12.89 -1.88 4.68
C THR A 31 12.72 -3.34 4.30
N LEU A 32 11.52 -3.86 4.54
CA LEU A 32 11.06 -5.15 4.03
C LEU A 32 9.66 -4.97 3.41
N PHE A 33 9.52 -5.25 2.13
CA PHE A 33 8.24 -5.11 1.43
C PHE A 33 7.68 -6.48 1.07
N LEU A 34 6.45 -6.72 1.50
CA LEU A 34 5.65 -7.88 1.09
C LEU A 34 5.00 -7.61 -0.28
N ASP A 35 4.70 -8.69 -0.99
CA ASP A 35 4.05 -8.61 -2.31
C ASP A 35 2.69 -7.87 -2.21
N SER A 36 2.50 -6.87 -3.06
CA SER A 36 1.30 -6.03 -3.08
C SER A 36 0.02 -6.79 -3.39
N VAL A 37 0.09 -7.92 -4.10
CA VAL A 37 -1.07 -8.76 -4.43
C VAL A 37 -1.60 -9.53 -3.22
N LEU A 38 -0.82 -9.64 -2.14
CA LEU A 38 -1.25 -10.37 -0.94
C LEU A 38 -2.53 -9.79 -0.31
N HIS A 39 -2.83 -8.50 -0.48
CA HIS A 39 -4.07 -7.96 0.08
C HIS A 39 -5.34 -8.53 -0.59
N CYS A 40 -5.24 -9.12 -1.77
CA CYS A 40 -6.32 -9.86 -2.41
C CYS A 40 -6.49 -11.28 -1.82
N GLU A 41 -5.52 -11.74 -1.01
CA GLU A 41 -5.46 -13.09 -0.45
C GLU A 41 -5.23 -13.02 1.07
N LEU A 42 -6.29 -12.67 1.83
CA LEU A 42 -6.20 -12.34 3.26
C LEU A 42 -5.43 -13.37 4.10
N ALA A 43 -5.67 -14.68 3.90
CA ALA A 43 -4.95 -15.72 4.64
C ALA A 43 -3.44 -15.70 4.37
N LYS A 44 -3.03 -15.46 3.12
CA LYS A 44 -1.61 -15.33 2.75
C LYS A 44 -1.01 -14.05 3.29
N LEU A 45 -1.76 -12.93 3.29
CA LEU A 45 -1.32 -11.68 3.89
C LEU A 45 -1.05 -11.87 5.38
N ALA A 46 -2.01 -12.45 6.13
CA ALA A 46 -1.84 -12.71 7.55
C ALA A 46 -0.60 -13.58 7.84
N HIS A 47 -0.47 -14.70 7.13
CA HIS A 47 0.67 -15.61 7.30
C HIS A 47 2.01 -14.91 6.98
N SER A 48 2.09 -14.17 5.89
CA SER A 48 3.33 -13.47 5.49
C SER A 48 3.70 -12.37 6.46
N LEU A 49 2.70 -11.60 6.95
CA LEU A 49 2.92 -10.53 7.91
C LEU A 49 3.38 -11.09 9.26
N GLN A 50 2.68 -12.09 9.80
CA GLN A 50 3.06 -12.75 11.07
C GLN A 50 4.43 -13.40 10.99
N SER A 51 4.74 -14.09 9.88
CA SER A 51 6.07 -14.70 9.66
C SER A 51 7.18 -13.65 9.62
N ALA A 52 6.95 -12.51 8.94
CA ALA A 52 7.92 -11.43 8.89
C ALA A 52 8.10 -10.76 10.26
N LEU A 53 7.02 -10.52 11.02
CA LEU A 53 7.08 -9.98 12.37
C LEU A 53 7.84 -10.92 13.32
N ALA A 54 7.56 -12.23 13.26
CA ALA A 54 8.24 -13.24 14.07
C ALA A 54 9.75 -13.34 13.74
N ALA A 55 10.11 -13.26 12.46
CA ALA A 55 11.51 -13.29 12.02
C ALA A 55 12.31 -12.06 12.44
N HIS A 56 11.64 -10.94 12.76
CA HIS A 56 12.27 -9.68 13.17
C HIS A 56 11.86 -9.22 14.57
N ARG A 57 11.46 -10.16 15.44
CA ARG A 57 11.00 -9.89 16.82
C ARG A 57 12.04 -9.20 17.72
N ASP A 58 13.31 -9.28 17.36
CA ASP A 58 14.45 -8.64 18.03
C ASP A 58 14.70 -7.21 17.56
N ARG A 59 13.94 -6.74 16.57
CA ARG A 59 14.07 -5.42 15.97
C ARG A 59 12.88 -4.53 16.32
N ASP A 60 13.15 -3.24 16.29
CA ASP A 60 12.09 -2.25 16.27
C ASP A 60 11.41 -2.21 14.91
N VAL A 61 10.13 -2.60 14.86
CA VAL A 61 9.37 -2.65 13.60
C VAL A 61 8.31 -1.54 13.58
N ILE A 62 8.15 -0.91 12.42
CA ILE A 62 7.03 -0.06 12.04
C ILE A 62 6.33 -0.76 10.89
N VAL A 63 5.01 -0.91 10.95
CA VAL A 63 4.24 -1.58 9.89
C VAL A 63 3.57 -0.57 8.98
N PHE A 64 4.01 -0.52 7.72
CA PHE A 64 3.42 0.33 6.67
C PHE A 64 2.29 -0.42 5.97
N TYR A 65 1.16 -0.50 6.65
CA TYR A 65 -0.11 -1.03 6.17
C TYR A 65 -1.27 -0.21 6.71
N GLY A 66 -2.40 -0.23 6.02
CA GLY A 66 -3.68 0.22 6.55
C GLY A 66 -4.47 -0.93 7.21
N CYS A 67 -5.79 -0.79 7.26
CA CYS A 67 -6.72 -1.82 7.74
C CYS A 67 -6.93 -2.93 6.68
N CYS A 68 -5.84 -3.39 6.06
CA CYS A 68 -5.90 -4.32 4.92
C CYS A 68 -6.24 -5.77 5.31
N HIS A 69 -6.37 -6.05 6.62
CA HIS A 69 -6.78 -7.35 7.14
C HIS A 69 -7.68 -7.17 8.38
N PRO A 70 -8.76 -7.96 8.53
CA PRO A 70 -9.68 -7.84 9.69
C PRO A 70 -8.99 -8.00 11.06
N LEU A 71 -7.93 -8.83 11.12
CA LEU A 71 -7.16 -9.07 12.35
C LEU A 71 -5.85 -8.26 12.39
N MET A 72 -5.73 -7.17 11.61
CA MET A 72 -4.49 -6.39 11.54
C MET A 72 -4.05 -5.93 12.94
N GLU A 73 -4.92 -5.28 13.67
CA GLU A 73 -4.60 -4.73 15.00
C GLU A 73 -4.19 -5.83 15.98
N SER A 74 -4.88 -6.97 16.00
CA SER A 74 -4.53 -8.12 16.86
C SER A 74 -3.13 -8.66 16.56
N MET A 75 -2.80 -8.83 15.27
CA MET A 75 -1.46 -9.29 14.87
C MET A 75 -0.36 -8.32 15.29
N LEU A 76 -0.62 -7.02 15.23
CA LEU A 76 0.35 -5.98 15.63
C LEU A 76 0.50 -5.89 17.14
N GLU A 77 -0.59 -6.01 17.88
CA GLU A 77 -0.59 -6.04 19.34
C GLU A 77 0.21 -7.24 19.87
N GLU A 78 -0.03 -8.43 19.33
CA GLU A 78 0.73 -9.65 19.65
C GLU A 78 2.23 -9.50 19.37
N ALA A 79 2.58 -8.77 18.29
CA ALA A 79 3.98 -8.49 17.93
C ALA A 79 4.58 -7.29 18.68
N GLY A 80 3.83 -6.59 19.53
CA GLY A 80 4.28 -5.41 20.26
C GLY A 80 4.65 -4.22 19.38
N THR A 81 3.98 -4.09 18.22
CA THR A 81 4.25 -3.03 17.24
C THR A 81 2.98 -2.25 16.89
N PHE A 82 3.07 -1.41 15.88
CA PHE A 82 1.96 -0.58 15.40
C PHE A 82 2.10 -0.34 13.89
N ARG A 83 1.00 0.03 13.24
CA ARG A 83 0.98 0.43 11.84
C ARG A 83 0.91 1.94 11.66
N THR A 84 1.17 2.38 10.44
CA THR A 84 0.88 3.74 9.98
C THR A 84 -0.61 4.04 10.04
N ASP A 85 -0.96 5.31 10.28
CA ASP A 85 -2.34 5.78 10.19
C ASP A 85 -2.84 5.76 8.74
N GLY A 86 -4.13 5.49 8.58
CA GLY A 86 -4.83 5.43 7.30
C GLY A 86 -5.57 4.10 7.08
N GLN A 87 -6.60 4.15 6.23
CA GLN A 87 -7.40 2.96 5.92
C GLN A 87 -6.62 1.98 5.02
N ASN A 88 -5.89 2.51 4.05
CA ASN A 88 -5.08 1.75 3.10
C ASN A 88 -3.99 2.65 2.49
N CYS A 89 -3.16 2.09 1.62
CA CYS A 89 -2.07 2.81 0.98
C CYS A 89 -2.52 3.99 0.11
N LEU A 90 -3.71 3.94 -0.47
CA LEU A 90 -4.26 5.03 -1.28
C LEU A 90 -4.79 6.17 -0.42
N ASP A 91 -5.44 5.87 0.70
CA ASP A 91 -5.83 6.87 1.71
C ASP A 91 -4.59 7.61 2.24
N MET A 92 -3.51 6.89 2.55
CA MET A 92 -2.24 7.48 2.98
C MET A 92 -1.59 8.36 1.89
N LEU A 93 -1.73 7.99 0.62
CA LEU A 93 -1.14 8.72 -0.51
C LEU A 93 -1.97 9.94 -0.90
N LEU A 94 -3.28 9.76 -1.07
CA LEU A 94 -4.21 10.80 -1.56
C LEU A 94 -4.66 11.77 -0.47
N GLY A 95 -4.65 11.29 0.78
CA GLY A 95 -5.36 11.91 1.89
C GLY A 95 -6.84 11.51 1.92
N HIS A 96 -7.39 11.44 3.13
CA HIS A 96 -8.69 10.84 3.43
C HIS A 96 -9.84 11.44 2.61
N GLU A 97 -9.92 12.77 2.52
CA GLU A 97 -10.98 13.48 1.80
C GLU A 97 -11.00 13.14 0.31
N VAL A 98 -9.83 13.20 -0.34
CA VAL A 98 -9.70 12.86 -1.78
C VAL A 98 -10.00 11.39 -2.01
N PHE A 99 -9.47 10.51 -1.16
CA PHE A 99 -9.72 9.08 -1.25
C PHE A 99 -11.22 8.75 -1.15
N LEU A 100 -11.94 9.34 -0.20
CA LEU A 100 -13.38 9.13 -0.05
C LEU A 100 -14.17 9.67 -1.24
N THR A 101 -13.91 10.91 -1.66
CA THR A 101 -14.60 11.55 -2.79
C THR A 101 -14.47 10.73 -4.07
N GLU A 102 -13.28 10.25 -4.39
CA GLU A 102 -13.05 9.43 -5.58
C GLU A 102 -13.72 8.05 -5.43
N THR A 103 -13.67 7.46 -4.22
CA THR A 103 -14.33 6.16 -3.95
C THR A 103 -15.84 6.27 -4.11
N GLU A 104 -16.47 7.28 -3.55
CA GLU A 104 -17.92 7.57 -3.66
C GLU A 104 -18.33 7.86 -5.12
N SER A 105 -17.42 8.44 -5.90
CA SER A 105 -17.61 8.68 -7.33
C SER A 105 -17.44 7.41 -8.19
N GLY A 106 -17.16 6.26 -7.57
CA GLY A 106 -17.00 4.98 -8.25
C GLY A 106 -15.63 4.76 -8.91
N ALA A 107 -14.58 5.40 -8.41
CA ALA A 107 -13.22 5.16 -8.90
C ALA A 107 -12.73 3.75 -8.55
N PHE A 108 -12.07 3.09 -9.50
CA PHE A 108 -11.12 2.04 -9.22
C PHE A 108 -9.70 2.61 -9.36
N PHE A 109 -8.96 2.62 -8.28
CA PHE A 109 -7.61 3.18 -8.24
C PHE A 109 -6.60 2.23 -8.85
N LEU A 110 -5.79 2.72 -9.78
CA LEU A 110 -4.78 1.94 -10.47
C LEU A 110 -3.40 2.60 -10.33
N LEU A 111 -2.51 1.94 -9.60
CA LEU A 111 -1.10 2.29 -9.49
C LEU A 111 -0.27 1.53 -10.52
N GLU A 112 0.90 2.06 -10.90
CA GLU A 112 1.81 1.44 -11.86
C GLU A 112 2.09 -0.04 -11.56
N GLU A 113 2.38 -0.35 -10.31
CA GLU A 113 2.73 -1.72 -9.88
C GLU A 113 1.60 -2.70 -10.18
N TRP A 114 0.34 -2.30 -9.96
CA TRP A 114 -0.82 -3.12 -10.26
C TRP A 114 -1.16 -3.15 -11.75
N ALA A 115 -1.00 -2.03 -12.46
CA ALA A 115 -1.21 -2.00 -13.90
C ALA A 115 -0.30 -3.01 -14.61
N ARG A 116 0.99 -3.04 -14.25
CA ARG A 116 1.97 -3.98 -14.81
C ARG A 116 1.73 -5.45 -14.41
N ARG A 117 1.04 -5.69 -13.31
CA ARG A 117 0.74 -7.03 -12.77
C ARG A 117 -0.74 -7.39 -12.86
N TRP A 118 -1.49 -6.68 -13.69
CA TRP A 118 -2.93 -6.77 -13.76
C TRP A 118 -3.49 -8.20 -13.87
N PRO A 119 -2.97 -9.10 -14.73
CA PRO A 119 -3.47 -10.47 -14.80
C PRO A 119 -3.40 -11.22 -13.46
N ARG A 120 -2.36 -10.96 -12.66
CA ARG A 120 -2.21 -11.55 -11.32
C ARG A 120 -3.16 -10.92 -10.31
N VAL A 121 -3.32 -9.60 -10.35
CA VAL A 121 -4.26 -8.88 -9.51
C VAL A 121 -5.67 -9.42 -9.71
N VAL A 122 -6.11 -9.53 -10.96
CA VAL A 122 -7.43 -10.04 -11.33
C VAL A 122 -7.63 -11.49 -10.86
N SER A 123 -6.70 -12.38 -11.18
CA SER A 123 -6.84 -13.81 -10.81
C SER A 123 -6.88 -14.01 -9.29
N SER A 124 -6.11 -13.24 -8.53
CA SER A 124 -6.11 -13.30 -7.06
C SER A 124 -7.36 -12.67 -6.43
N SER A 125 -7.89 -11.59 -7.05
CA SER A 125 -9.06 -10.87 -6.50
C SER A 125 -10.38 -11.58 -6.79
N PHE A 126 -10.54 -12.13 -8.00
CA PHE A 126 -11.83 -12.64 -8.48
C PHE A 126 -11.88 -14.16 -8.67
N GLY A 127 -10.73 -14.83 -8.56
CA GLY A 127 -10.65 -16.28 -8.76
C GLY A 127 -11.04 -16.75 -10.17
N THR A 128 -11.09 -15.82 -11.15
CA THR A 128 -11.46 -16.09 -12.54
C THR A 128 -10.67 -15.20 -13.49
N ASN A 129 -10.46 -15.71 -14.71
CA ASN A 129 -9.87 -14.94 -15.81
C ASN A 129 -10.88 -14.70 -16.96
N ARG A 130 -12.17 -14.98 -16.72
CA ARG A 130 -13.23 -14.74 -17.72
C ARG A 130 -13.53 -13.24 -17.79
N ILE A 131 -13.20 -12.64 -18.94
CA ILE A 131 -13.31 -11.19 -19.16
C ILE A 131 -14.73 -10.69 -18.95
N GLU A 132 -15.74 -11.44 -19.39
CA GLU A 132 -17.15 -11.07 -19.24
C GLU A 132 -17.54 -10.92 -17.77
N VAL A 133 -17.13 -11.87 -16.93
CA VAL A 133 -17.40 -11.85 -15.50
C VAL A 133 -16.69 -10.68 -14.82
N ILE A 134 -15.43 -10.43 -15.20
CA ILE A 134 -14.64 -9.32 -14.65
C ILE A 134 -15.30 -7.99 -15.01
N ARG A 135 -15.77 -7.81 -16.26
CA ARG A 135 -16.50 -6.60 -16.69
C ARG A 135 -17.79 -6.40 -15.90
N GLU A 136 -18.59 -7.43 -15.74
CA GLU A 136 -19.82 -7.35 -14.96
C GLU A 136 -19.54 -6.92 -13.51
N ILE A 137 -18.49 -7.46 -12.87
CA ILE A 137 -18.10 -7.08 -11.52
C ILE A 137 -17.69 -5.59 -11.48
N PHE A 138 -16.84 -5.15 -12.43
CA PHE A 138 -16.37 -3.77 -12.43
C PHE A 138 -17.51 -2.78 -12.73
N GLN A 139 -18.35 -3.06 -13.71
CA GLN A 139 -19.47 -2.20 -14.11
C GLN A 139 -20.59 -2.16 -13.07
N GLY A 140 -20.63 -3.12 -12.14
CA GLY A 140 -21.61 -3.18 -11.07
C GLY A 140 -21.47 -2.04 -10.05
N ASP A 141 -20.25 -1.64 -9.72
CA ASP A 141 -19.98 -0.66 -8.67
C ASP A 141 -18.90 0.37 -9.03
N ARG A 142 -18.27 0.28 -10.20
CA ARG A 142 -17.24 1.23 -10.66
C ARG A 142 -17.72 2.04 -11.86
N GLN A 143 -17.28 3.29 -11.90
CA GLN A 143 -17.61 4.23 -12.97
C GLN A 143 -16.41 4.54 -13.88
N TYR A 144 -15.19 4.44 -13.35
CA TYR A 144 -13.96 4.71 -14.08
C TYR A 144 -12.74 4.10 -13.39
N ILE A 145 -11.69 3.91 -14.18
CA ILE A 145 -10.34 3.62 -13.69
C ILE A 145 -9.65 4.95 -13.43
N LEU A 146 -9.13 5.14 -12.22
CA LEU A 146 -8.31 6.29 -11.85
C LEU A 146 -6.84 5.90 -11.78
N GLY A 147 -6.10 6.16 -12.85
CA GLY A 147 -4.65 5.99 -12.90
C GLY A 147 -3.97 7.04 -12.01
N ILE A 148 -3.23 6.58 -11.00
CA ILE A 148 -2.51 7.45 -10.07
C ILE A 148 -1.05 7.50 -10.46
N ARG A 149 -0.55 8.71 -10.78
CA ARG A 149 0.87 8.97 -11.05
C ARG A 149 1.49 9.70 -9.86
N THR A 150 2.64 9.21 -9.42
CA THR A 150 3.48 9.86 -8.41
C THR A 150 4.79 10.34 -9.07
N PRO A 151 5.61 11.15 -8.40
CA PRO A 151 6.94 11.48 -8.90
C PRO A 151 7.87 10.27 -9.09
N CYS A 152 7.52 9.11 -8.49
CA CYS A 152 8.26 7.85 -8.61
C CYS A 152 7.72 6.94 -9.72
N SER A 153 6.58 7.27 -10.30
CA SER A 153 5.96 6.46 -11.36
C SER A 153 6.79 6.55 -12.65
N GLY A 154 6.95 5.38 -13.29
CA GLY A 154 7.36 5.31 -14.67
C GLY A 154 6.19 5.56 -15.62
N ASP A 155 6.45 5.47 -16.91
CA ASP A 155 5.40 5.43 -17.92
C ASP A 155 4.70 4.06 -17.85
N PHE A 156 3.38 4.07 -17.62
CA PHE A 156 2.52 2.88 -17.60
C PHE A 156 1.16 3.15 -18.27
N GLU A 157 1.13 4.14 -19.16
CA GLU A 157 -0.10 4.54 -19.85
C GLU A 157 -0.68 3.39 -20.69
N ALA A 158 0.18 2.68 -21.42
CA ALA A 158 -0.25 1.54 -22.25
C ALA A 158 -0.87 0.41 -21.40
N GLU A 159 -0.28 0.09 -20.26
CA GLU A 159 -0.81 -0.90 -19.32
C GLU A 159 -2.14 -0.43 -18.69
N ALA A 160 -2.24 0.83 -18.28
CA ALA A 160 -3.47 1.38 -17.73
C ALA A 160 -4.61 1.40 -18.75
N GLU A 161 -4.34 1.78 -19.99
CA GLU A 161 -5.30 1.69 -21.09
C GLU A 161 -5.73 0.24 -21.36
N ALA A 162 -4.81 -0.72 -21.31
CA ALA A 162 -5.15 -2.13 -21.47
C ALA A 162 -6.09 -2.62 -20.36
N VAL A 163 -5.86 -2.18 -19.11
CA VAL A 163 -6.78 -2.43 -17.98
C VAL A 163 -8.15 -1.83 -18.25
N ALA A 164 -8.21 -0.54 -18.59
CA ALA A 164 -9.45 0.18 -18.85
C ALA A 164 -10.28 -0.48 -19.98
N ARG A 165 -9.63 -0.85 -21.08
CA ARG A 165 -10.27 -1.61 -22.19
C ARG A 165 -10.76 -2.99 -21.75
N MET A 166 -9.99 -3.70 -20.90
CA MET A 166 -10.38 -5.02 -20.42
C MET A 166 -11.67 -4.95 -19.60
N VAL A 167 -11.78 -3.99 -18.68
CA VAL A 167 -12.95 -3.85 -17.81
C VAL A 167 -14.06 -2.97 -18.40
N ASP A 168 -13.82 -2.40 -19.59
CA ASP A 168 -14.75 -1.52 -20.32
C ASP A 168 -15.21 -0.32 -19.49
N LEU A 169 -14.24 0.39 -18.89
CA LEU A 169 -14.44 1.62 -18.13
C LEU A 169 -13.53 2.75 -18.64
N PRO A 170 -13.98 4.03 -18.57
CA PRO A 170 -13.12 5.15 -18.93
C PRO A 170 -11.91 5.26 -18.01
N LEU A 171 -10.75 5.60 -18.59
CA LEU A 171 -9.54 5.90 -17.85
C LEU A 171 -9.45 7.41 -17.58
N ARG A 172 -9.19 7.76 -16.33
CA ARG A 172 -8.86 9.12 -15.89
C ARG A 172 -7.51 9.10 -15.19
N TRP A 173 -6.83 10.24 -15.14
CA TRP A 173 -5.52 10.37 -14.52
C TRP A 173 -5.55 11.38 -13.37
N LYS A 174 -4.77 11.08 -12.34
CA LYS A 174 -4.52 11.98 -11.23
C LYS A 174 -3.04 11.96 -10.87
N ASP A 175 -2.38 13.12 -11.00
CA ASP A 175 -1.00 13.32 -10.55
C ASP A 175 -1.03 13.69 -9.06
N VAL A 176 -0.22 13.02 -8.25
CA VAL A 176 -0.23 13.12 -6.79
C VAL A 176 1.18 13.30 -6.27
N GLY A 177 1.40 14.32 -5.43
CA GLY A 177 2.64 14.50 -4.68
C GLY A 177 2.81 13.48 -3.56
N LEU A 178 3.96 13.50 -2.90
CA LEU A 178 4.25 12.59 -1.79
C LEU A 178 4.05 13.21 -0.40
N ASP A 179 3.59 14.45 -0.31
CA ASP A 179 3.54 15.20 0.97
C ASP A 179 2.66 14.52 2.03
N ARG A 180 1.52 13.93 1.61
CA ARG A 180 0.64 13.20 2.52
C ARG A 180 1.27 11.91 3.01
N LEU A 181 1.84 11.13 2.11
CA LEU A 181 2.55 9.90 2.45
C LEU A 181 3.76 10.21 3.35
N GLU A 182 4.50 11.29 3.06
CA GLU A 182 5.61 11.77 3.88
C GLU A 182 5.16 12.10 5.31
N ALA A 183 4.06 12.83 5.46
CA ALA A 183 3.51 13.16 6.78
C ALA A 183 3.11 11.91 7.59
N VAL A 184 2.48 10.93 6.95
CA VAL A 184 2.10 9.65 7.59
C VAL A 184 3.33 8.88 8.05
N LEU A 185 4.35 8.76 7.20
CA LEU A 185 5.61 8.08 7.55
C LEU A 185 6.37 8.83 8.65
N GLN A 186 6.45 10.18 8.56
CA GLN A 186 7.10 11.01 9.57
C GLN A 186 6.44 10.84 10.94
N ALA A 187 5.11 10.79 11.00
CA ALA A 187 4.38 10.55 12.24
C ALA A 187 4.73 9.19 12.85
N ALA A 188 4.77 8.13 12.04
CA ALA A 188 5.11 6.78 12.48
C ALA A 188 6.57 6.69 12.97
N VAL A 189 7.52 7.29 12.24
CA VAL A 189 8.92 7.37 12.67
C VAL A 189 9.07 8.13 13.98
N THR A 190 8.40 9.27 14.12
CA THR A 190 8.42 10.08 15.35
C THR A 190 7.82 9.33 16.54
N GLN A 191 6.68 8.65 16.34
CA GLN A 191 6.05 7.81 17.35
C GLN A 191 7.00 6.70 17.81
N ARG A 192 7.71 6.07 16.89
CA ARG A 192 8.68 5.03 17.21
C ARG A 192 9.85 5.55 18.02
N MET A 193 10.42 6.68 17.64
CA MET A 193 11.53 7.31 18.35
C MET A 193 11.16 7.65 19.80
N ARG A 194 9.91 8.04 20.07
CA ARG A 194 9.41 8.32 21.42
C ARG A 194 9.23 7.07 22.29
N ARG A 195 9.05 5.89 21.67
CA ARG A 195 8.89 4.60 22.37
C ARG A 195 10.23 3.94 22.71
N LEU A 196 11.34 4.40 22.11
CA LEU A 196 12.66 3.93 22.48
C LEU A 196 12.98 4.47 23.90
N PRO A 197 13.37 3.60 24.87
CA PRO A 197 13.76 4.08 26.19
C PRO A 197 14.92 5.06 26.04
N CYS A 198 14.84 6.22 26.69
CA CYS A 198 15.99 7.10 26.85
C CYS A 198 17.09 6.29 27.52
N LEU A 199 18.14 5.95 26.80
CA LEU A 199 19.36 5.39 27.36
C LEU A 199 20.02 6.53 28.17
N THR A 200 19.64 6.63 29.46
CA THR A 200 20.36 7.41 30.47
C THR A 200 21.63 6.68 30.87
#